data_971c5ed72f010d71bce14143ce122914
#
_entry.id   971c5ed72f010d71bce14143ce122914
#
_cell.length_a   1.000
_cell.length_b   1.000
_cell.length_c   1.000
_cell.angle_alpha   90.00
_cell.angle_beta   90.00
_cell.angle_gamma   90.00
#
_symmetry.space_group_name_H-M   'P 1'
#
loop_
_entity.id
_entity.type
_entity.pdbx_description
1 polymer ?
#
loop_
_entity_poly.entity_id
_entity_poly.type
_entity_poly.pdbx_seq_one_letter_code
_entity_poly.pdbx_strand_id
1 'polypeptide(L)'
;EPEVALFAQENDNNVYLMLMAIPPKNEVFKRSDRPRELIFIIDSSGSMSGDSMRQAKDSLYNALERLKPTDRFNIIDFDSEFEPLFDSAMMASKFHLSEARGFIRKIDADGGTEMYNPIDFALKSRDSESKNYLRQIVFITDGQSSNEASIFNNVSYNIKNDRFFTIGIGSAPNSYLLTKLADFGRGAFTYIGSQQEVSQKMNRLFEKLESPALTDIQ
;
A
#
# COMPACT_ATOMS: atom_id res chain seq x y z
N GLU A 1 -28.08 -4.29 7.88
CA GLU A 1 -27.80 -3.40 9.01
C GLU A 1 -26.59 -3.94 9.77
N PRO A 2 -25.77 -3.06 10.40
CA PRO A 2 -24.67 -3.53 11.25
C PRO A 2 -25.24 -4.24 12.48
N GLU A 3 -24.64 -5.35 12.86
CA GLU A 3 -24.96 -6.03 14.12
C GLU A 3 -24.03 -5.47 15.21
N VAL A 4 -24.61 -5.03 16.32
CA VAL A 4 -23.86 -4.50 17.45
C VAL A 4 -24.23 -5.28 18.70
N ALA A 5 -23.21 -5.75 19.43
CA ALA A 5 -23.37 -6.42 20.71
C ALA A 5 -22.49 -5.72 21.78
N LEU A 6 -23.06 -5.46 22.96
CA LEU A 6 -22.35 -4.96 24.11
C LEU A 6 -22.27 -6.05 25.18
N PHE A 7 -21.07 -6.37 25.60
CA PHE A 7 -20.83 -7.29 26.71
C PHE A 7 -20.25 -6.52 27.90
N ALA A 8 -20.75 -6.82 29.09
CA ALA A 8 -20.27 -6.24 30.34
C ALA A 8 -19.83 -7.36 31.28
N GLN A 9 -18.70 -7.21 31.93
CA GLN A 9 -18.19 -8.09 32.98
C GLN A 9 -17.78 -7.27 34.17
N GLU A 10 -18.29 -7.61 35.33
CA GLU A 10 -17.86 -7.05 36.63
C GLU A 10 -16.78 -7.97 37.23
N ASN A 11 -15.69 -7.36 37.69
CA ASN A 11 -14.64 -8.04 38.43
C ASN A 11 -14.11 -7.09 39.51
N ASP A 12 -14.28 -7.48 40.76
CA ASP A 12 -13.96 -6.68 41.96
C ASP A 12 -14.57 -5.28 41.90
N ASN A 13 -13.74 -4.22 41.78
CA ASN A 13 -14.19 -2.83 41.71
C ASN A 13 -14.23 -2.24 40.26
N ASN A 14 -14.07 -3.09 39.26
CA ASN A 14 -14.01 -2.63 37.85
C ASN A 14 -15.12 -3.27 37.02
N VAL A 15 -15.65 -2.48 36.08
CA VAL A 15 -16.56 -2.95 35.05
C VAL A 15 -15.82 -2.89 33.70
N TYR A 16 -15.71 -4.04 33.04
CA TYR A 16 -15.13 -4.15 31.70
C TYR A 16 -16.26 -4.18 30.68
N LEU A 17 -16.17 -3.32 29.67
CA LEU A 17 -17.13 -3.26 28.58
C LEU A 17 -16.43 -3.67 27.28
N MET A 18 -17.02 -4.59 26.52
CA MET A 18 -16.60 -4.94 25.18
C MET A 18 -17.73 -4.64 24.20
N LEU A 19 -17.48 -3.71 23.27
CA LEU A 19 -18.38 -3.42 22.15
C LEU A 19 -17.92 -4.22 20.94
N MET A 20 -18.77 -5.10 20.43
CA MET A 20 -18.55 -5.81 19.18
C MET A 20 -19.44 -5.20 18.11
N ALA A 21 -18.85 -4.65 17.05
CA ALA A 21 -19.57 -4.16 15.87
C ALA A 21 -19.20 -5.02 14.67
N ILE A 22 -20.19 -5.70 14.11
CA ILE A 22 -20.02 -6.52 12.89
C ILE A 22 -20.58 -5.70 11.73
N PRO A 23 -19.74 -5.32 10.75
CA PRO A 23 -20.24 -4.62 9.57
C PRO A 23 -21.20 -5.52 8.80
N PRO A 24 -22.21 -4.95 8.10
CA PRO A 24 -23.12 -5.74 7.28
C PRO A 24 -22.34 -6.51 6.21
N LYS A 25 -22.83 -7.72 5.87
CA LYS A 25 -22.23 -8.53 4.79
C LYS A 25 -22.24 -7.73 3.47
N ASN A 26 -21.21 -7.92 2.66
CA ASN A 26 -20.90 -7.18 1.42
C ASN A 26 -22.07 -6.99 0.41
N GLU A 27 -23.17 -7.68 0.54
CA GLU A 27 -24.35 -7.57 -0.34
C GLU A 27 -25.09 -6.21 -0.22
N VAL A 28 -24.93 -5.50 0.89
CA VAL A 28 -25.62 -4.22 1.16
C VAL A 28 -24.77 -3.00 0.81
N PHE A 29 -23.44 -3.14 0.80
CA PHE A 29 -22.58 -2.08 0.31
C PHE A 29 -22.52 -2.18 -1.22
N LYS A 30 -23.22 -1.28 -1.92
CA LYS A 30 -22.78 -0.91 -3.27
C LYS A 30 -21.28 -0.68 -3.14
N ARG A 31 -20.43 -1.50 -3.82
CA ARG A 31 -19.01 -1.22 -3.97
C ARG A 31 -18.92 0.27 -4.19
N SER A 32 -18.19 0.96 -3.33
CA SER A 32 -17.94 2.37 -3.56
C SER A 32 -17.28 2.42 -4.94
N ASP A 33 -18.03 2.85 -5.96
CA ASP A 33 -17.49 3.06 -7.32
C ASP A 33 -16.54 4.25 -7.36
N ARG A 34 -16.07 4.68 -6.17
CA ARG A 34 -15.10 5.77 -6.07
C ARG A 34 -13.81 5.32 -6.76
N PRO A 35 -13.36 6.05 -7.77
CA PRO A 35 -12.13 5.71 -8.47
C PRO A 35 -10.95 5.77 -7.51
N ARG A 36 -9.90 4.99 -7.79
CA ARG A 36 -8.73 4.86 -6.93
C ARG A 36 -7.55 5.64 -7.53
N GLU A 37 -6.70 6.14 -6.65
CA GLU A 37 -5.37 6.64 -6.99
C GLU A 37 -4.34 5.75 -6.30
N LEU A 38 -3.61 4.94 -7.07
CA LEU A 38 -2.63 3.99 -6.56
C LEU A 38 -1.21 4.50 -6.80
N ILE A 39 -0.46 4.69 -5.72
CA ILE A 39 0.94 5.09 -5.77
C ILE A 39 1.78 3.89 -5.35
N PHE A 40 2.52 3.33 -6.28
CA PHE A 40 3.46 2.24 -6.02
C PHE A 40 4.84 2.80 -5.74
N ILE A 41 5.47 2.37 -4.66
CA ILE A 41 6.85 2.68 -4.31
C ILE A 41 7.60 1.37 -4.31
N ILE A 42 8.60 1.23 -5.17
CA ILE A 42 9.41 0.01 -5.30
C ILE A 42 10.84 0.27 -4.90
N ASP A 43 11.32 -0.56 -4.01
CA ASP A 43 12.72 -0.63 -3.59
C ASP A 43 13.56 -1.30 -4.68
N SER A 44 14.59 -0.61 -5.15
CA SER A 44 15.59 -1.11 -6.08
C SER A 44 17.01 -1.12 -5.48
N SER A 45 17.11 -1.11 -4.14
CA SER A 45 18.39 -1.25 -3.45
C SER A 45 19.08 -2.58 -3.76
N GLY A 46 20.38 -2.64 -3.50
CA GLY A 46 21.21 -3.82 -3.81
C GLY A 46 20.73 -5.11 -3.11
N SER A 47 20.06 -5.02 -1.94
CA SER A 47 19.48 -6.18 -1.24
C SER A 47 18.32 -6.82 -2.00
N MET A 48 17.64 -6.04 -2.84
CA MET A 48 16.55 -6.51 -3.70
C MET A 48 17.02 -7.33 -4.91
N SER A 49 18.34 -7.52 -5.12
CA SER A 49 18.87 -8.24 -6.28
C SER A 49 18.33 -9.66 -6.43
N GLY A 50 18.25 -10.12 -7.66
CA GLY A 50 17.90 -11.51 -8.00
C GLY A 50 16.39 -11.79 -7.90
N ASP A 51 16.01 -12.77 -7.07
CA ASP A 51 14.62 -13.23 -6.94
C ASP A 51 13.70 -12.16 -6.34
N SER A 52 14.19 -11.34 -5.41
CA SER A 52 13.43 -10.26 -4.79
C SER A 52 12.98 -9.24 -5.83
N MET A 53 13.88 -8.78 -6.69
CA MET A 53 13.55 -7.83 -7.77
C MET A 53 12.57 -8.44 -8.78
N ARG A 54 12.72 -9.72 -9.13
CA ARG A 54 11.75 -10.40 -9.99
C ARG A 54 10.35 -10.42 -9.36
N GLN A 55 10.26 -10.79 -8.09
CA GLN A 55 8.99 -10.82 -7.34
C GLN A 55 8.37 -9.42 -7.25
N ALA A 56 9.18 -8.37 -7.02
CA ALA A 56 8.73 -6.99 -6.97
C ALA A 56 8.18 -6.52 -8.32
N LYS A 57 8.92 -6.74 -9.41
CA LYS A 57 8.47 -6.42 -10.79
C LYS A 57 7.18 -7.16 -11.16
N ASP A 58 7.10 -8.46 -10.87
CA ASP A 58 5.89 -9.25 -11.13
C ASP A 58 4.71 -8.79 -10.29
N SER A 59 4.96 -8.35 -9.05
CA SER A 59 3.93 -7.73 -8.23
C SER A 59 3.38 -6.45 -8.87
N LEU A 60 4.25 -5.59 -9.41
CA LEU A 60 3.83 -4.39 -10.14
C LEU A 60 3.10 -4.72 -11.44
N TYR A 61 3.56 -5.70 -12.23
CA TYR A 61 2.85 -6.12 -13.44
C TYR A 61 1.45 -6.62 -13.10
N ASN A 62 1.31 -7.49 -12.09
CA ASN A 62 0.00 -7.94 -11.61
C ASN A 62 -0.88 -6.76 -11.15
N ALA A 63 -0.28 -5.76 -10.48
CA ALA A 63 -0.99 -4.56 -10.07
C ALA A 63 -1.54 -3.76 -11.25
N LEU A 64 -0.70 -3.51 -12.27
CA LEU A 64 -1.10 -2.75 -13.46
C LEU A 64 -2.25 -3.42 -14.23
N GLU A 65 -2.30 -4.76 -14.27
CA GLU A 65 -3.39 -5.51 -14.93
C GLU A 65 -4.74 -5.34 -14.23
N ARG A 66 -4.75 -4.99 -12.95
CA ARG A 66 -5.96 -4.78 -12.16
C ARG A 66 -6.45 -3.34 -12.11
N LEU A 67 -5.71 -2.40 -12.69
CA LEU A 67 -6.12 -1.01 -12.77
C LEU A 67 -7.28 -0.86 -13.77
N LYS A 68 -8.31 -0.13 -13.34
CA LYS A 68 -9.43 0.24 -14.21
C LYS A 68 -9.08 1.52 -14.97
N PRO A 69 -9.68 1.77 -16.14
CA PRO A 69 -9.48 3.03 -16.88
C PRO A 69 -9.86 4.28 -16.07
N THR A 70 -10.68 4.13 -15.04
CA THR A 70 -11.09 5.19 -14.11
C THR A 70 -10.11 5.41 -12.96
N ASP A 71 -9.15 4.49 -12.75
CA ASP A 71 -8.13 4.64 -11.73
C ASP A 71 -7.00 5.55 -12.22
N ARG A 72 -6.31 6.19 -11.28
CA ARG A 72 -5.05 6.91 -11.49
C ARG A 72 -3.93 6.14 -10.83
N PHE A 73 -2.72 6.29 -11.33
CA PHE A 73 -1.57 5.63 -10.72
C PHE A 73 -0.26 6.40 -10.95
N ASN A 74 0.73 6.11 -10.11
CA ASN A 74 2.12 6.44 -10.33
C ASN A 74 3.01 5.29 -9.82
N ILE A 75 4.26 5.24 -10.28
CA ILE A 75 5.30 4.33 -9.78
C ILE A 75 6.49 5.19 -9.40
N ILE A 76 7.06 4.93 -8.24
CA ILE A 76 8.24 5.59 -7.71
C ILE A 76 9.28 4.50 -7.46
N ASP A 77 10.35 4.53 -8.21
CA ASP A 77 11.52 3.68 -7.99
C ASP A 77 12.47 4.38 -7.01
N PHE A 78 13.12 3.62 -6.12
CA PHE A 78 14.09 4.21 -5.22
C PHE A 78 15.19 3.24 -4.79
N ASP A 79 16.37 3.82 -4.61
CA ASP A 79 17.54 3.22 -3.99
C ASP A 79 18.21 4.23 -3.02
N SER A 80 19.34 4.83 -3.36
CA SER A 80 19.97 5.98 -2.70
C SER A 80 19.28 7.30 -3.06
N GLU A 81 18.62 7.34 -4.21
CA GLU A 81 17.81 8.43 -4.74
C GLU A 81 16.42 7.89 -5.07
N PHE A 82 15.54 8.69 -5.66
CA PHE A 82 14.26 8.20 -6.14
C PHE A 82 13.86 8.86 -7.45
N GLU A 83 13.16 8.10 -8.29
CA GLU A 83 12.65 8.53 -9.58
C GLU A 83 11.16 8.20 -9.69
N PRO A 84 10.25 9.19 -9.74
CA PRO A 84 8.85 8.95 -10.06
C PRO A 84 8.68 8.79 -11.58
N LEU A 85 7.84 7.84 -12.01
CA LEU A 85 7.48 7.67 -13.42
C LEU A 85 6.80 8.91 -13.99
N PHE A 86 5.96 9.58 -13.18
CA PHE A 86 5.25 10.81 -13.52
C PHE A 86 5.38 11.82 -12.39
N ASP A 87 5.32 13.12 -12.70
CA ASP A 87 5.29 14.19 -11.69
C ASP A 87 4.06 14.11 -10.78
N SER A 88 2.95 13.62 -11.31
CA SER A 88 1.70 13.35 -10.57
C SER A 88 1.02 12.09 -11.09
N ALA A 89 0.06 11.54 -10.33
CA ALA A 89 -0.66 10.35 -10.75
C ALA A 89 -1.43 10.56 -12.06
N MET A 90 -1.30 9.61 -12.99
CA MET A 90 -1.90 9.65 -14.32
C MET A 90 -3.01 8.59 -14.45
N MET A 91 -4.00 8.86 -15.32
CA MET A 91 -5.06 7.91 -15.64
C MET A 91 -4.48 6.59 -16.15
N ALA A 92 -5.06 5.47 -15.75
CA ALA A 92 -4.65 4.13 -16.21
C ALA A 92 -5.07 3.86 -17.67
N SER A 93 -4.64 4.73 -18.56
CA SER A 93 -4.83 4.58 -20.01
C SER A 93 -3.88 3.53 -20.58
N LYS A 94 -4.22 2.98 -21.75
CA LYS A 94 -3.32 2.05 -22.46
C LYS A 94 -1.92 2.64 -22.68
N PHE A 95 -1.86 3.95 -22.98
CA PHE A 95 -0.60 4.67 -23.18
C PHE A 95 0.23 4.70 -21.89
N HIS A 96 -0.31 5.23 -20.78
CA HIS A 96 0.41 5.32 -19.52
C HIS A 96 0.77 3.94 -18.94
N LEU A 97 -0.11 2.92 -19.12
CA LEU A 97 0.22 1.55 -18.73
C LEU A 97 1.37 0.96 -19.56
N SER A 98 1.51 1.36 -20.82
CA SER A 98 2.65 0.96 -21.67
C SER A 98 3.95 1.62 -21.19
N GLU A 99 3.89 2.92 -20.85
CA GLU A 99 5.04 3.64 -20.25
C GLU A 99 5.46 2.99 -18.94
N ALA A 100 4.50 2.67 -18.06
CA ALA A 100 4.75 2.00 -16.78
C ALA A 100 5.45 0.63 -16.96
N ARG A 101 5.00 -0.18 -17.91
CA ARG A 101 5.69 -1.44 -18.24
C ARG A 101 7.12 -1.21 -18.74
N GLY A 102 7.33 -0.15 -19.51
CA GLY A 102 8.65 0.28 -19.97
C GLY A 102 9.56 0.70 -18.80
N PHE A 103 9.02 1.46 -17.86
CA PHE A 103 9.70 1.90 -16.65
C PHE A 103 10.09 0.72 -15.77
N ILE A 104 9.14 -0.15 -15.38
CA ILE A 104 9.38 -1.34 -14.54
C ILE A 104 10.49 -2.23 -15.13
N ARG A 105 10.54 -2.36 -16.46
CA ARG A 105 11.57 -3.19 -17.12
C ARG A 105 12.97 -2.67 -16.88
N LYS A 106 13.14 -1.35 -16.77
CA LYS A 106 14.45 -0.68 -16.59
C LYS A 106 14.93 -0.66 -15.15
N ILE A 107 14.05 -0.87 -14.17
CA ILE A 107 14.44 -0.91 -12.76
C ILE A 107 15.47 -2.05 -12.57
N ASP A 108 16.61 -1.74 -12.01
CA ASP A 108 17.64 -2.71 -11.65
C ASP A 108 18.02 -2.52 -10.18
N ALA A 109 18.34 -3.62 -9.50
CA ALA A 109 18.70 -3.57 -8.09
C ALA A 109 20.17 -3.17 -7.92
N ASP A 110 20.39 -1.92 -7.51
CA ASP A 110 21.70 -1.32 -7.25
C ASP A 110 21.56 -0.25 -6.14
N GLY A 111 22.66 0.26 -5.62
CA GLY A 111 22.67 1.37 -4.67
C GLY A 111 22.26 1.02 -3.23
N GLY A 112 21.98 2.09 -2.47
CA GLY A 112 21.58 2.05 -1.07
C GLY A 112 20.05 1.95 -0.88
N THR A 113 19.57 2.32 0.35
CA THR A 113 18.14 2.21 0.68
C THR A 113 17.69 3.46 1.43
N GLU A 114 17.28 4.51 0.71
CA GLU A 114 16.79 5.77 1.28
C GLU A 114 15.25 5.86 1.18
N MET A 115 14.56 5.28 2.17
CA MET A 115 13.11 5.13 2.16
C MET A 115 12.34 6.42 2.47
N TYR A 116 12.94 7.37 3.20
CA TYR A 116 12.22 8.56 3.68
C TYR A 116 11.71 9.43 2.54
N ASN A 117 12.60 9.79 1.61
CA ASN A 117 12.28 10.72 0.52
C ASN A 117 11.19 10.20 -0.44
N PRO A 118 11.22 8.96 -0.95
CA PRO A 118 10.16 8.43 -1.81
C PRO A 118 8.81 8.32 -1.09
N ILE A 119 8.80 7.96 0.20
CA ILE A 119 7.58 7.93 1.01
C ILE A 119 7.04 9.35 1.22
N ASP A 120 7.90 10.33 1.55
CA ASP A 120 7.52 11.74 1.73
C ASP A 120 6.94 12.32 0.43
N PHE A 121 7.59 12.05 -0.70
CA PHE A 121 7.08 12.43 -2.02
C PHE A 121 5.71 11.80 -2.29
N ALA A 122 5.56 10.51 -2.06
CA ALA A 122 4.28 9.82 -2.25
C ALA A 122 3.18 10.43 -1.37
N LEU A 123 3.46 10.78 -0.12
CA LEU A 123 2.49 11.37 0.79
C LEU A 123 2.11 12.81 0.40
N LYS A 124 3.01 13.56 -0.23
CA LYS A 124 2.84 14.98 -0.59
C LYS A 124 2.41 15.21 -2.04
N SER A 125 2.65 14.28 -2.96
CA SER A 125 2.35 14.39 -4.41
C SER A 125 0.85 14.36 -4.73
N ARG A 126 0.03 15.06 -3.93
CA ARG A 126 -1.40 15.22 -4.18
C ARG A 126 -1.63 16.44 -5.04
N ASP A 127 -2.42 16.29 -6.08
CA ASP A 127 -2.95 17.39 -6.87
C ASP A 127 -4.42 17.73 -6.47
N SER A 128 -5.01 18.70 -7.14
CA SER A 128 -6.39 19.11 -6.88
C SER A 128 -7.41 18.01 -7.12
N GLU A 129 -7.10 17.06 -7.99
CA GLU A 129 -7.98 15.96 -8.36
C GLU A 129 -7.92 14.78 -7.37
N SER A 130 -6.80 14.60 -6.65
CA SER A 130 -6.60 13.49 -5.72
C SER A 130 -7.70 13.37 -4.66
N LYS A 131 -8.38 14.48 -4.32
CA LYS A 131 -9.53 14.50 -3.39
C LYS A 131 -10.74 13.69 -3.88
N ASN A 132 -10.85 13.48 -5.19
CA ASN A 132 -11.96 12.75 -5.82
C ASN A 132 -11.72 11.23 -5.82
N TYR A 133 -10.51 10.79 -5.44
CA TYR A 133 -10.06 9.40 -5.48
C TYR A 133 -9.88 8.82 -4.08
N LEU A 134 -10.04 7.51 -3.97
CA LEU A 134 -9.54 6.76 -2.82
C LEU A 134 -8.05 6.51 -3.04
N ARG A 135 -7.23 7.28 -2.32
CA ARG A 135 -5.79 7.22 -2.49
C ARG A 135 -5.18 6.11 -1.65
N GLN A 136 -4.33 5.29 -2.27
CA GLN A 136 -3.73 4.09 -1.70
C GLN A 136 -2.26 4.03 -2.10
N ILE A 137 -1.37 3.99 -1.12
CA ILE A 137 0.07 3.84 -1.32
C ILE A 137 0.42 2.37 -1.10
N VAL A 138 1.17 1.79 -2.01
CA VAL A 138 1.65 0.40 -1.95
C VAL A 138 3.18 0.42 -1.97
N PHE A 139 3.80 0.09 -0.85
CA PHE A 139 5.25 0.11 -0.64
C PHE A 139 5.82 -1.30 -0.71
N ILE A 140 6.76 -1.53 -1.63
CA ILE A 140 7.34 -2.83 -1.96
C ILE A 140 8.83 -2.79 -1.65
N THR A 141 9.30 -3.59 -0.67
CA THR A 141 10.70 -3.59 -0.20
C THR A 141 11.03 -4.88 0.55
N ASP A 142 12.30 -5.17 0.77
CA ASP A 142 12.75 -6.13 1.78
C ASP A 142 12.79 -5.51 3.20
N GLY A 143 12.53 -4.20 3.32
CA GLY A 143 12.28 -3.51 4.58
C GLY A 143 13.51 -3.16 5.41
N GLN A 144 14.70 -3.18 4.87
CA GLN A 144 15.90 -2.76 5.61
C GLN A 144 16.06 -1.25 5.57
N SER A 145 16.00 -0.57 6.73
CA SER A 145 16.22 0.86 6.87
C SER A 145 16.89 1.21 8.19
N SER A 146 17.75 2.23 8.15
CA SER A 146 18.41 2.77 9.35
C SER A 146 17.63 3.90 10.03
N ASN A 147 16.53 4.41 9.42
CA ASN A 147 15.84 5.63 9.88
C ASN A 147 14.33 5.41 10.14
N GLU A 148 13.98 4.29 10.75
CA GLU A 148 12.58 3.87 10.97
C GLU A 148 11.74 4.91 11.71
N ALA A 149 12.29 5.54 12.76
CA ALA A 149 11.55 6.52 13.57
C ALA A 149 11.09 7.74 12.76
N SER A 150 11.94 8.25 11.87
CA SER A 150 11.57 9.37 10.98
C SER A 150 10.51 8.96 9.96
N ILE A 151 10.61 7.76 9.40
CA ILE A 151 9.62 7.21 8.47
C ILE A 151 8.26 7.06 9.17
N PHE A 152 8.22 6.49 10.38
CA PHE A 152 6.99 6.38 11.15
C PHE A 152 6.34 7.72 11.44
N ASN A 153 7.12 8.70 11.89
CA ASN A 153 6.62 10.04 12.14
C ASN A 153 6.05 10.67 10.87
N ASN A 154 6.77 10.57 9.75
CA ASN A 154 6.32 11.11 8.47
C ASN A 154 4.98 10.50 8.04
N VAL A 155 4.87 9.19 8.05
CA VAL A 155 3.62 8.50 7.66
C VAL A 155 2.49 8.90 8.62
N SER A 156 2.70 8.84 9.95
CA SER A 156 1.66 9.14 10.93
C SER A 156 1.10 10.56 10.81
N TYR A 157 1.94 11.56 10.50
CA TYR A 157 1.52 12.96 10.35
C TYR A 157 0.89 13.28 8.99
N ASN A 158 1.37 12.63 7.91
CA ASN A 158 1.04 13.04 6.55
C ASN A 158 0.08 12.12 5.81
N ILE A 159 -0.24 10.94 6.38
CA ILE A 159 -1.11 9.94 5.72
C ILE A 159 -2.55 10.46 5.50
N LYS A 160 -3.05 11.33 6.37
CA LYS A 160 -4.42 11.90 6.27
C LYS A 160 -5.48 10.81 6.05
N ASN A 161 -6.23 10.90 4.93
CA ASN A 161 -7.26 9.94 4.52
C ASN A 161 -6.75 8.85 3.57
N ASP A 162 -5.46 8.87 3.22
CA ASP A 162 -4.86 7.85 2.37
C ASP A 162 -4.70 6.54 3.14
N ARG A 163 -4.54 5.44 2.41
CA ARG A 163 -4.24 4.13 2.98
C ARG A 163 -2.84 3.70 2.55
N PHE A 164 -2.11 3.05 3.47
CA PHE A 164 -0.74 2.62 3.23
C PHE A 164 -0.64 1.10 3.36
N PHE A 165 -0.33 0.44 2.27
CA PHE A 165 -0.14 -1.01 2.21
C PHE A 165 1.34 -1.32 2.02
N THR A 166 1.80 -2.39 2.62
CA THR A 166 3.20 -2.81 2.49
C THR A 166 3.31 -4.22 1.96
N ILE A 167 4.29 -4.45 1.10
CA ILE A 167 4.66 -5.76 0.57
C ILE A 167 6.11 -6.01 0.95
N GLY A 168 6.31 -7.01 1.81
CA GLY A 168 7.63 -7.48 2.17
C GLY A 168 8.06 -8.61 1.24
N ILE A 169 9.22 -8.45 0.60
CA ILE A 169 9.75 -9.38 -0.40
C ILE A 169 11.00 -10.10 0.13
N GLY A 170 11.25 -11.30 -0.36
CA GLY A 170 12.45 -12.07 -0.06
C GLY A 170 12.34 -12.93 1.18
N SER A 171 13.47 -13.46 1.66
CA SER A 171 13.51 -14.48 2.73
C SER A 171 13.31 -13.94 4.14
N ALA A 172 13.64 -12.66 4.38
CA ALA A 172 13.62 -12.07 5.73
C ALA A 172 13.35 -10.55 5.70
N PRO A 173 12.18 -10.12 5.21
CA PRO A 173 11.84 -8.70 5.24
C PRO A 173 11.68 -8.20 6.67
N ASN A 174 11.91 -6.90 6.90
CA ASN A 174 11.66 -6.26 8.19
C ASN A 174 10.14 -6.16 8.45
N SER A 175 9.56 -7.28 8.87
CA SER A 175 8.11 -7.39 9.11
C SER A 175 7.61 -6.42 10.19
N TYR A 176 8.47 -6.02 11.14
CA TYR A 176 8.10 -5.04 12.17
C TYR A 176 7.85 -3.66 11.55
N LEU A 177 8.82 -3.15 10.78
CA LEU A 177 8.69 -1.87 10.07
C LEU A 177 7.46 -1.88 9.15
N LEU A 178 7.33 -2.91 8.32
CA LEU A 178 6.28 -3.00 7.31
C LEU A 178 4.87 -3.13 7.94
N THR A 179 4.73 -3.91 9.00
CA THR A 179 3.46 -4.02 9.74
C THR A 179 3.08 -2.68 10.37
N LYS A 180 4.03 -2.01 11.04
CA LYS A 180 3.79 -0.71 11.66
C LYS A 180 3.37 0.35 10.66
N LEU A 181 4.03 0.45 9.49
CA LEU A 181 3.65 1.38 8.43
C LEU A 181 2.24 1.11 7.91
N ALA A 182 1.90 -0.16 7.70
CA ALA A 182 0.56 -0.56 7.27
C ALA A 182 -0.51 -0.21 8.34
N ASP A 183 -0.23 -0.44 9.62
CA ASP A 183 -1.13 -0.13 10.73
C ASP A 183 -1.39 1.39 10.80
N PHE A 184 -0.34 2.23 10.78
CA PHE A 184 -0.49 3.69 10.74
C PHE A 184 -1.30 4.17 9.54
N GLY A 185 -1.09 3.53 8.40
CA GLY A 185 -1.78 3.84 7.15
C GLY A 185 -3.13 3.14 6.98
N ARG A 186 -3.68 2.48 8.00
CA ARG A 186 -4.98 1.76 7.89
C ARG A 186 -5.04 0.80 6.71
N GLY A 187 -3.91 0.22 6.35
CA GLY A 187 -3.73 -0.73 5.27
C GLY A 187 -3.53 -2.16 5.77
N ALA A 188 -2.67 -2.89 5.09
CA ALA A 188 -2.28 -4.24 5.47
C ALA A 188 -0.87 -4.57 4.98
N PHE A 189 -0.14 -5.35 5.77
CA PHE A 189 1.11 -5.96 5.37
C PHE A 189 0.84 -7.26 4.61
N THR A 190 1.58 -7.47 3.52
CA THR A 190 1.57 -8.70 2.72
C THR A 190 3.00 -9.20 2.57
N TYR A 191 3.24 -10.47 2.92
CA TYR A 191 4.54 -11.10 2.74
C TYR A 191 4.55 -11.99 1.50
N ILE A 192 5.59 -11.85 0.66
CA ILE A 192 5.86 -12.67 -0.53
C ILE A 192 7.24 -13.30 -0.38
N GLY A 193 7.28 -14.59 -0.04
CA GLY A 193 8.53 -15.33 0.19
C GLY A 193 9.05 -16.08 -1.04
N SER A 194 8.22 -16.25 -2.07
CA SER A 194 8.60 -16.97 -3.27
C SER A 194 7.87 -16.46 -4.52
N GLN A 195 8.49 -16.70 -5.69
CA GLN A 195 7.93 -16.33 -7.01
C GLN A 195 6.55 -16.94 -7.26
N GLN A 196 6.31 -18.17 -6.79
CA GLN A 196 5.06 -18.90 -6.97
C GLN A 196 3.89 -18.26 -6.20
N GLU A 197 4.19 -17.52 -5.14
CA GLU A 197 3.17 -16.87 -4.30
C GLU A 197 2.71 -15.50 -4.83
N VAL A 198 3.48 -14.86 -5.73
CA VAL A 198 3.24 -13.49 -6.18
C VAL A 198 1.78 -13.29 -6.61
N SER A 199 1.31 -14.03 -7.59
CA SER A 199 -0.04 -13.85 -8.13
C SER A 199 -1.12 -14.07 -7.06
N GLN A 200 -0.98 -15.09 -6.21
CA GLN A 200 -1.97 -15.34 -5.16
C GLN A 200 -2.00 -14.24 -4.10
N LYS A 201 -0.82 -13.80 -3.65
CA LYS A 201 -0.69 -12.75 -2.62
C LYS A 201 -1.17 -11.40 -3.16
N MET A 202 -0.82 -11.07 -4.41
CA MET A 202 -1.28 -9.86 -5.07
C MET A 202 -2.79 -9.85 -5.27
N ASN A 203 -3.41 -10.97 -5.66
CA ASN A 203 -4.86 -11.07 -5.75
C ASN A 203 -5.54 -10.77 -4.40
N ARG A 204 -5.06 -11.35 -3.31
CA ARG A 204 -5.58 -11.10 -1.95
C ARG A 204 -5.37 -9.63 -1.51
N LEU A 205 -4.24 -9.02 -1.87
CA LEU A 205 -4.01 -7.62 -1.60
C LEU A 205 -5.01 -6.75 -2.36
N PHE A 206 -5.23 -7.01 -3.65
CA PHE A 206 -6.18 -6.25 -4.46
C PHE A 206 -7.63 -6.43 -4.00
N GLU A 207 -8.02 -7.60 -3.49
CA GLU A 207 -9.31 -7.76 -2.81
C GLU A 207 -9.49 -6.75 -1.66
N LYS A 208 -8.43 -6.51 -0.88
CA LYS A 208 -8.44 -5.50 0.19
C LYS A 208 -8.42 -4.06 -0.36
N LEU A 209 -7.66 -3.78 -1.41
CA LEU A 209 -7.60 -2.47 -2.08
C LEU A 209 -8.94 -2.11 -2.75
N GLU A 210 -9.66 -3.10 -3.23
CA GLU A 210 -10.97 -2.97 -3.89
C GLU A 210 -12.15 -2.99 -2.91
N SER A 211 -11.91 -3.46 -1.68
CA SER A 211 -12.95 -3.50 -0.64
C SER A 211 -13.31 -2.09 -0.17
N PRO A 212 -14.59 -1.82 0.10
CA PRO A 212 -15.02 -0.54 0.67
C PRO A 212 -14.26 -0.25 1.95
N ALA A 213 -13.70 0.94 2.06
CA ALA A 213 -13.18 1.44 3.33
C ALA A 213 -14.37 1.99 4.12
N LEU A 214 -14.59 1.48 5.33
CA LEU A 214 -15.50 2.14 6.28
C LEU A 214 -14.77 3.38 6.80
N THR A 215 -15.33 4.54 6.51
CA THR A 215 -14.87 5.83 7.04
C THR A 215 -15.96 6.40 7.92
N ASP A 216 -15.58 7.26 8.87
CA ASP A 216 -16.51 8.04 9.69
C ASP A 216 -17.50 7.18 10.51
N ILE A 217 -16.99 6.12 11.16
CA ILE A 217 -17.77 5.38 12.17
C ILE A 217 -17.88 6.29 13.40
N GLN A 218 -19.05 6.92 13.56
CA GLN A 218 -19.41 7.73 14.71
C GLN A 218 -20.20 6.91 15.72
#